data_180403a6d110eff9c94cbe042f093fc7
#
_entry.id   180403a6d110eff9c94cbe042f093fc7
#
_cell.length_a   1.000
_cell.length_b   1.000
_cell.length_c   1.000
_cell.angle_alpha   90.00
_cell.angle_beta   90.00
_cell.angle_gamma   90.00
#
_symmetry.space_group_name_H-M   'P 1'
#
loop_
_entity.id
_entity.type
_entity.pdbx_description
1 polymer ?
#
loop_
_entity_poly.entity_id
_entity_poly.type
_entity_poly.pdbx_seq_one_letter_code
_entity_poly.pdbx_strand_id
1 'polypeptide(L)'
;MTIQDSLSIPTITAHAQPKTLAKQWLSLYQRGPLWVIPSILTSTLSNAYLAWLCPSPTTNPPFPTQRNLYALSALIAWSILPITFLYFEPDINGACKWKIQSLLGSEGYVMPPFNGIPSSVRHSATPAARAWAQGLSMRELVEMWGGGTMSGGWFRWWVPW
;
A
#
# COMPACT_ATOMS: atom_id res chain seq x y z
N MET A 1 -5.09 -3.45 -17.53
CA MET A 1 -3.84 -2.78 -17.17
C MET A 1 -2.79 -3.31 -18.11
N THR A 2 -2.43 -2.58 -19.13
CA THR A 2 -1.49 -3.02 -20.16
C THR A 2 -0.05 -2.85 -19.69
N ILE A 3 0.88 -3.68 -20.18
CA ILE A 3 2.32 -3.61 -19.89
C ILE A 3 2.89 -2.21 -20.13
N GLN A 4 2.24 -1.40 -20.95
CA GLN A 4 2.59 -0.02 -21.27
C GLN A 4 2.45 0.94 -20.07
N ASP A 5 1.52 0.66 -19.14
CA ASP A 5 1.30 1.51 -17.96
C ASP A 5 2.42 1.35 -16.92
N SER A 6 3.06 0.18 -16.83
CA SER A 6 4.18 -0.04 -15.91
C SER A 6 5.52 0.57 -16.39
N LEU A 7 5.65 0.83 -17.70
CA LEU A 7 6.84 1.48 -18.27
C LEU A 7 6.74 3.01 -18.25
N SER A 8 5.54 3.57 -18.11
CA SER A 8 5.33 5.02 -18.08
C SER A 8 5.66 5.67 -16.73
N ILE A 9 5.55 4.91 -15.62
CA ILE A 9 5.84 5.43 -14.28
C ILE A 9 7.28 5.94 -14.14
N PRO A 10 8.34 5.18 -14.52
CA PRO A 10 9.71 5.67 -14.43
C PRO A 10 9.98 6.92 -15.29
N THR A 11 9.35 7.00 -16.47
CA THR A 11 9.53 8.13 -17.38
C THR A 11 8.82 9.39 -16.87
N ILE A 12 7.64 9.24 -16.29
CA ILE A 12 6.88 10.36 -15.70
C ILE A 12 7.61 10.88 -14.46
N THR A 13 8.12 10.00 -13.61
CA THR A 13 8.87 10.41 -12.40
C THR A 13 10.17 11.11 -12.73
N ALA A 14 10.84 10.76 -13.84
CA ALA A 14 12.12 11.36 -14.24
C ALA A 14 12.03 12.85 -14.58
N HIS A 15 10.90 13.33 -15.12
CA HIS A 15 10.75 14.69 -15.64
C HIS A 15 9.67 15.53 -14.96
N ALA A 16 8.81 14.93 -14.13
CA ALA A 16 7.73 15.66 -13.47
C ALA A 16 8.25 16.62 -12.39
N GLN A 17 7.69 17.82 -12.35
CA GLN A 17 7.90 18.75 -11.25
C GLN A 17 7.36 18.14 -9.94
N PRO A 18 7.99 18.41 -8.78
CA PRO A 18 7.59 17.84 -7.50
C PRO A 18 6.09 18.02 -7.17
N LYS A 19 5.52 19.17 -7.47
CA LYS A 19 4.08 19.45 -7.26
C LYS A 19 3.18 18.63 -8.18
N THR A 20 3.54 18.44 -9.43
CA THR A 20 2.80 17.61 -10.38
C THR A 20 2.80 16.15 -9.93
N LEU A 21 3.97 15.65 -9.55
CA LEU A 21 4.13 14.30 -9.03
C LEU A 21 3.31 14.09 -7.75
N ALA A 22 3.30 15.09 -6.85
CA ALA A 22 2.48 15.07 -5.64
C ALA A 22 0.97 14.93 -5.95
N LYS A 23 0.46 15.70 -6.92
CA LYS A 23 -0.95 15.64 -7.36
C LYS A 23 -1.29 14.30 -7.99
N GLN A 24 -0.41 13.77 -8.84
CA GLN A 24 -0.60 12.47 -9.49
C GLN A 24 -0.63 11.33 -8.46
N TRP A 25 0.35 11.28 -7.55
CA TRP A 25 0.38 10.28 -6.50
C TRP A 25 -0.86 10.34 -5.61
N LEU A 26 -1.26 11.55 -5.19
CA LEU A 26 -2.45 11.76 -4.37
C LEU A 26 -3.72 11.24 -5.06
N SER A 27 -3.90 11.57 -6.33
CA SER A 27 -5.05 11.11 -7.11
C SER A 27 -5.09 9.58 -7.23
N LEU A 28 -3.94 8.95 -7.48
CA LEU A 28 -3.82 7.49 -7.54
C LEU A 28 -4.11 6.86 -6.17
N TYR A 29 -3.49 7.39 -5.13
CA TYR A 29 -3.60 6.88 -3.78
C TYR A 29 -5.04 6.98 -3.21
N GLN A 30 -5.73 8.08 -3.46
CA GLN A 30 -7.12 8.26 -2.99
C GLN A 30 -8.11 7.34 -3.71
N ARG A 31 -7.84 6.98 -4.96
CA ARG A 31 -8.68 6.06 -5.75
C ARG A 31 -8.36 4.58 -5.50
N GLY A 32 -7.14 4.28 -5.11
CA GLY A 32 -6.66 2.92 -4.89
C GLY A 32 -7.60 2.06 -4.00
N PRO A 33 -7.99 2.53 -2.81
CA PRO A 33 -8.85 1.76 -1.91
C PRO A 33 -10.19 1.36 -2.50
N LEU A 34 -10.76 2.14 -3.45
CA LEU A 34 -12.03 1.86 -4.11
C LEU A 34 -12.00 0.55 -4.92
N TRP A 35 -10.83 0.16 -5.40
CA TRP A 35 -10.64 -1.06 -6.19
C TRP A 35 -9.94 -2.16 -5.40
N VAL A 36 -8.93 -1.79 -4.62
CA VAL A 36 -8.10 -2.74 -3.89
C VAL A 36 -8.88 -3.42 -2.77
N ILE A 37 -9.65 -2.68 -1.98
CA ILE A 37 -10.41 -3.26 -0.86
C ILE A 37 -11.46 -4.26 -1.35
N PRO A 38 -12.35 -3.94 -2.32
CA PRO A 38 -13.28 -4.91 -2.86
C PRO A 38 -12.60 -6.15 -3.45
N SER A 39 -11.46 -5.97 -4.15
CA SER A 39 -10.72 -7.10 -4.72
C SER A 39 -10.16 -8.04 -3.65
N ILE A 40 -9.59 -7.49 -2.56
CA ILE A 40 -9.10 -8.28 -1.43
C ILE A 40 -10.27 -9.02 -0.76
N LEU A 41 -11.38 -8.34 -0.50
CA LEU A 41 -12.55 -8.96 0.12
C LEU A 41 -13.13 -10.08 -0.74
N THR A 42 -13.29 -9.85 -2.04
CA THR A 42 -13.78 -10.87 -2.98
C THR A 42 -12.84 -12.08 -3.02
N SER A 43 -11.53 -11.85 -3.13
CA SER A 43 -10.53 -12.92 -3.11
C SER A 43 -10.58 -13.71 -1.81
N THR A 44 -10.62 -13.02 -0.66
CA THR A 44 -10.69 -13.64 0.66
C THR A 44 -11.94 -14.51 0.81
N LEU A 45 -13.11 -13.96 0.49
CA LEU A 45 -14.39 -14.67 0.61
C LEU A 45 -14.47 -15.87 -0.34
N SER A 46 -14.01 -15.72 -1.58
CA SER A 46 -14.00 -16.81 -2.55
C SER A 46 -13.10 -17.97 -2.10
N ASN A 47 -11.89 -17.66 -1.63
CA ASN A 47 -10.99 -18.69 -1.13
C ASN A 47 -11.50 -19.34 0.17
N ALA A 48 -12.09 -18.56 1.09
CA ALA A 48 -12.70 -19.11 2.30
C ALA A 48 -13.88 -20.03 1.96
N TYR A 49 -14.72 -19.66 0.99
CA TYR A 49 -15.82 -20.48 0.52
C TYR A 49 -15.33 -21.77 -0.13
N LEU A 50 -14.30 -21.73 -0.97
CA LEU A 50 -13.70 -22.92 -1.55
C LEU A 50 -13.09 -23.84 -0.48
N ALA A 51 -12.43 -23.27 0.52
CA ALA A 51 -11.91 -24.03 1.65
C ALA A 51 -13.02 -24.74 2.43
N TRP A 52 -14.18 -24.11 2.56
CA TRP A 52 -15.35 -24.69 3.22
C TRP A 52 -15.98 -25.83 2.40
N LEU A 53 -16.08 -25.68 1.09
CA LEU A 53 -16.62 -26.70 0.19
C LEU A 53 -15.70 -27.93 0.04
N CYS A 54 -14.39 -27.78 0.19
CA CYS A 54 -13.47 -28.89 0.07
C CYS A 54 -13.64 -29.88 1.25
N PRO A 55 -13.78 -31.19 0.97
CA PRO A 55 -13.92 -32.20 2.01
C PRO A 55 -12.68 -32.22 2.93
N SER A 56 -12.91 -32.48 4.21
CA SER A 56 -11.82 -32.70 5.14
C SER A 56 -11.08 -33.99 4.77
N PRO A 57 -9.74 -34.01 4.82
CA PRO A 57 -8.99 -35.22 4.55
C PRO A 57 -9.36 -36.29 5.59
N THR A 58 -9.67 -37.49 5.12
CA THR A 58 -9.98 -38.65 5.99
C THR A 58 -8.73 -39.28 6.59
N THR A 59 -7.55 -38.95 6.08
CA THR A 59 -6.24 -39.41 6.54
C THR A 59 -5.29 -38.22 6.57
N ASN A 60 -4.27 -38.24 7.42
CA ASN A 60 -3.23 -37.21 7.49
C ASN A 60 -2.32 -37.29 6.22
N PRO A 61 -2.60 -36.55 5.15
CA PRO A 61 -1.75 -36.60 3.98
C PRO A 61 -0.40 -35.92 4.29
N PRO A 62 0.71 -36.39 3.71
CA PRO A 62 2.04 -35.79 3.90
C PRO A 62 2.17 -34.40 3.28
N PHE A 63 1.20 -33.94 2.49
CA PHE A 63 1.18 -32.67 1.82
C PHE A 63 -0.05 -31.83 2.20
N PRO A 64 0.04 -30.49 2.12
CA PRO A 64 -1.11 -29.63 2.39
C PRO A 64 -2.26 -29.98 1.45
N THR A 65 -3.43 -30.21 2.03
CA THR A 65 -4.64 -30.52 1.27
C THR A 65 -5.12 -29.29 0.51
N GLN A 66 -5.91 -29.49 -0.53
CA GLN A 66 -6.53 -28.40 -1.30
C GLN A 66 -7.31 -27.44 -0.39
N ARG A 67 -8.01 -27.96 0.62
CA ARG A 67 -8.68 -27.17 1.65
C ARG A 67 -7.71 -26.22 2.37
N ASN A 68 -6.56 -26.73 2.82
CA ASN A 68 -5.57 -25.95 3.53
C ASN A 68 -4.94 -24.87 2.65
N LEU A 69 -4.74 -25.14 1.36
CA LEU A 69 -4.24 -24.15 0.40
C LEU A 69 -5.23 -23.00 0.20
N TYR A 70 -6.52 -23.29 0.06
CA TYR A 70 -7.54 -22.24 -0.02
C TYR A 70 -7.66 -21.46 1.28
N ALA A 71 -7.64 -22.12 2.43
CA ALA A 71 -7.67 -21.44 3.73
C ALA A 71 -6.45 -20.53 3.92
N LEU A 72 -5.26 -20.99 3.58
CA LEU A 72 -4.03 -20.18 3.62
C LEU A 72 -4.12 -18.99 2.67
N SER A 73 -4.61 -19.20 1.45
CA SER A 73 -4.81 -18.11 0.46
C SER A 73 -5.77 -17.05 0.98
N ALA A 74 -6.86 -17.44 1.64
CA ALA A 74 -7.80 -16.52 2.26
C ALA A 74 -7.13 -15.71 3.38
N LEU A 75 -6.34 -16.36 4.25
CA LEU A 75 -5.61 -15.70 5.34
C LEU A 75 -4.58 -14.72 4.82
N ILE A 76 -3.81 -15.10 3.79
CA ILE A 76 -2.82 -14.22 3.15
C ILE A 76 -3.52 -13.01 2.53
N ALA A 77 -4.59 -13.21 1.75
CA ALA A 77 -5.33 -12.13 1.16
C ALA A 77 -5.91 -11.16 2.22
N TRP A 78 -6.48 -11.69 3.28
CA TRP A 78 -7.01 -10.89 4.40
C TRP A 78 -5.92 -10.11 5.13
N SER A 79 -4.73 -10.69 5.33
CA SER A 79 -3.63 -10.05 6.07
C SER A 79 -3.10 -8.78 5.41
N ILE A 80 -3.35 -8.59 4.12
CA ILE A 80 -2.97 -7.36 3.39
C ILE A 80 -3.59 -6.12 4.04
N LEU A 81 -4.87 -6.19 4.47
CA LEU A 81 -5.56 -5.05 5.06
C LEU A 81 -4.93 -4.60 6.38
N PRO A 82 -4.80 -5.44 7.43
CA PRO A 82 -4.18 -5.00 8.68
C PRO A 82 -2.72 -4.59 8.48
N ILE A 83 -1.95 -5.26 7.63
CA ILE A 83 -0.57 -4.86 7.35
C ILE A 83 -0.54 -3.47 6.70
N THR A 84 -1.41 -3.21 5.73
CA THR A 84 -1.50 -1.89 5.10
C THR A 84 -1.86 -0.81 6.11
N PHE A 85 -2.87 -1.03 6.92
CA PHE A 85 -3.34 0.00 7.85
C PHE A 85 -2.43 0.23 9.06
N LEU A 86 -1.76 -0.81 9.55
CA LEU A 86 -0.92 -0.72 10.77
C LEU A 86 0.53 -0.32 10.46
N TYR A 87 1.05 -0.66 9.28
CA TYR A 87 2.45 -0.40 8.93
C TYR A 87 2.59 0.58 7.77
N PHE A 88 1.98 0.29 6.62
CA PHE A 88 2.18 1.15 5.45
C PHE A 88 1.53 2.52 5.60
N GLU A 89 0.37 2.58 6.20
CA GLU A 89 -0.38 3.82 6.32
C GLU A 89 0.28 4.85 7.23
N PRO A 90 0.76 4.52 8.43
CA PRO A 90 1.45 5.48 9.29
C PRO A 90 2.87 5.83 8.82
N ASP A 91 3.53 4.95 8.07
CA ASP A 91 4.91 5.14 7.66
C ASP A 91 5.01 5.71 6.24
N ILE A 92 5.10 4.87 5.21
CA ILE A 92 5.36 5.32 3.83
C ILE A 92 4.23 6.19 3.30
N ASN A 93 2.97 5.74 3.42
CA ASN A 93 1.83 6.52 2.94
C ASN A 93 1.66 7.81 3.74
N GLY A 94 1.89 7.75 5.04
CA GLY A 94 1.88 8.91 5.92
C GLY A 94 2.95 9.93 5.52
N ALA A 95 4.18 9.47 5.28
CA ALA A 95 5.28 10.30 4.83
C ALA A 95 4.96 11.00 3.49
N CYS A 96 4.43 10.25 2.50
CA CYS A 96 3.99 10.81 1.23
C CYS A 96 2.90 11.88 1.43
N LYS A 97 1.88 11.60 2.22
CA LYS A 97 0.79 12.55 2.53
C LYS A 97 1.30 13.82 3.19
N TRP A 98 2.22 13.67 4.16
CA TRP A 98 2.82 14.81 4.83
C TRP A 98 3.64 15.67 3.85
N LYS A 99 4.46 15.04 3.00
CA LYS A 99 5.25 15.74 1.97
C LYS A 99 4.35 16.46 0.96
N ILE A 100 3.25 15.84 0.55
CA ILE A 100 2.28 16.45 -0.37
C ILE A 100 1.67 17.70 0.26
N GLN A 101 1.27 17.66 1.51
CA GLN A 101 0.74 18.85 2.18
C GLN A 101 1.79 19.97 2.26
N SER A 102 3.05 19.64 2.53
CA SER A 102 4.12 20.64 2.56
C SER A 102 4.37 21.29 1.19
N LEU A 103 4.20 20.54 0.09
CA LEU A 103 4.38 21.04 -1.28
C LEU A 103 3.17 21.81 -1.80
N LEU A 104 1.96 21.39 -1.47
CA LEU A 104 0.71 21.94 -1.98
C LEU A 104 0.03 22.91 -1.01
N GLY A 105 0.58 23.11 0.20
CA GLY A 105 0.03 24.03 1.18
C GLY A 105 -0.05 25.47 0.68
N SER A 106 0.92 25.89 -0.13
CA SER A 106 0.89 27.20 -0.82
C SER A 106 -0.26 27.35 -1.85
N GLU A 107 -0.86 26.25 -2.27
CA GLU A 107 -2.02 26.18 -3.16
C GLU A 107 -3.33 25.99 -2.39
N GLY A 108 -3.30 26.12 -1.06
CA GLY A 108 -4.48 25.97 -0.19
C GLY A 108 -4.84 24.51 0.12
N TYR A 109 -4.01 23.53 -0.25
CA TYR A 109 -4.28 22.14 0.07
C TYR A 109 -4.00 21.84 1.55
N VAL A 110 -5.04 21.46 2.28
CA VAL A 110 -4.96 21.05 3.69
C VAL A 110 -5.57 19.67 3.86
N MET A 111 -4.80 18.77 4.43
CA MET A 111 -5.29 17.43 4.73
C MET A 111 -5.86 17.40 6.16
N PRO A 112 -7.08 16.88 6.36
CA PRO A 112 -7.67 16.77 7.70
C PRO A 112 -6.78 15.96 8.65
N PRO A 113 -6.79 16.28 9.97
CA PRO A 113 -6.00 15.55 10.95
C PRO A 113 -6.47 14.11 11.10
N PHE A 114 -5.59 13.27 11.65
CA PHE A 114 -5.90 11.89 11.99
C PHE A 114 -7.00 11.84 13.06
N ASN A 115 -7.98 10.97 12.87
CA ASN A 115 -9.12 10.79 13.79
C ASN A 115 -9.18 9.38 14.41
N GLY A 116 -8.06 8.66 14.43
CA GLY A 116 -8.00 7.28 14.92
C GLY A 116 -8.30 6.21 13.86
N ILE A 117 -8.86 6.58 12.70
CA ILE A 117 -9.17 5.66 11.61
C ILE A 117 -8.23 5.95 10.43
N PRO A 118 -7.39 4.99 10.01
CA PRO A 118 -6.56 5.15 8.83
C PRO A 118 -7.40 5.44 7.59
N SER A 119 -7.01 6.45 6.82
CA SER A 119 -7.76 6.91 5.66
C SER A 119 -6.84 7.53 4.62
N SER A 120 -7.14 7.32 3.34
CA SER A 120 -6.40 7.93 2.22
C SER A 120 -6.54 9.45 2.15
N VAL A 121 -7.53 10.02 2.84
CA VAL A 121 -7.82 11.47 2.82
C VAL A 121 -7.45 12.20 4.10
N ARG A 122 -6.86 11.52 5.09
CA ARG A 122 -6.47 12.10 6.38
C ARG A 122 -4.98 11.89 6.65
N HIS A 123 -4.42 12.76 7.49
CA HIS A 123 -3.07 12.55 8.00
C HIS A 123 -2.97 11.25 8.78
N SER A 124 -1.84 10.54 8.58
CA SER A 124 -1.52 9.31 9.32
C SER A 124 -0.03 9.24 9.70
N ALA A 125 0.79 10.18 9.21
CA ALA A 125 2.24 10.16 9.42
C ALA A 125 2.61 10.17 10.90
N THR A 126 3.41 9.19 11.33
CA THR A 126 4.11 9.22 12.62
C THR A 126 5.12 10.37 12.67
N PRO A 127 5.56 10.81 13.88
CA PRO A 127 6.64 11.80 13.99
C PRO A 127 7.91 11.35 13.26
N ALA A 128 8.26 10.08 13.34
CA ALA A 128 9.42 9.49 12.65
C ALA A 128 9.26 9.55 11.11
N ALA A 129 8.08 9.19 10.59
CA ALA A 129 7.78 9.26 9.17
C ALA A 129 7.85 10.70 8.63
N ARG A 130 7.42 11.69 9.43
CA ARG A 130 7.53 13.12 9.08
C ARG A 130 8.98 13.58 9.02
N ALA A 131 9.78 13.25 10.04
CA ALA A 131 11.20 13.60 10.08
C ALA A 131 11.96 12.98 8.91
N TRP A 132 11.67 11.72 8.61
CA TRP A 132 12.23 11.03 7.46
C TRP A 132 11.84 11.70 6.13
N ALA A 133 10.57 12.02 5.92
CA ALA A 133 10.08 12.68 4.72
C ALA A 133 10.65 14.10 4.51
N GLN A 134 11.10 14.79 5.56
CA GLN A 134 11.74 16.10 5.44
C GLN A 134 13.02 16.03 4.61
N GLY A 135 13.83 14.99 4.83
CA GLY A 135 15.10 14.81 4.14
C GLY A 135 14.99 14.29 2.69
N LEU A 136 13.78 13.90 2.24
CA LEU A 136 13.57 13.27 0.94
C LEU A 136 12.80 14.19 -0.02
N SER A 137 13.10 14.06 -1.30
CA SER A 137 12.28 14.65 -2.36
C SER A 137 11.00 13.85 -2.58
N MET A 138 9.98 14.47 -3.21
CA MET A 138 8.75 13.77 -3.58
C MET A 138 9.03 12.61 -4.55
N ARG A 139 10.03 12.75 -5.41
CA ARG A 139 10.46 11.70 -6.34
C ARG A 139 10.97 10.48 -5.60
N GLU A 140 11.90 10.64 -4.67
CA GLU A 140 12.45 9.53 -3.89
C GLU A 140 11.36 8.80 -3.12
N LEU A 141 10.39 9.53 -2.54
CA LEU A 141 9.24 8.92 -1.86
C LEU A 141 8.37 8.10 -2.80
N VAL A 142 8.10 8.59 -4.01
CA VAL A 142 7.28 7.86 -5.01
C VAL A 142 8.04 6.67 -5.58
N GLU A 143 9.33 6.79 -5.82
CA GLU A 143 10.19 5.67 -6.26
C GLU A 143 10.25 4.57 -5.20
N MET A 144 10.39 4.93 -3.92
CA MET A 144 10.33 3.97 -2.82
C MET A 144 8.95 3.35 -2.66
N TRP A 145 7.88 4.14 -2.81
CA TRP A 145 6.51 3.64 -2.79
C TRP A 145 6.24 2.67 -3.95
N GLY A 146 6.70 2.97 -5.17
CA GLY A 146 6.57 2.13 -6.35
C GLY A 146 7.56 0.97 -6.40
N GLY A 147 8.81 1.20 -6.03
CA GLY A 147 9.90 0.21 -6.08
C GLY A 147 9.92 -0.74 -4.88
N GLY A 148 9.42 -0.30 -3.74
CA GLY A 148 9.23 -1.15 -2.56
C GLY A 148 8.22 -2.27 -2.80
N THR A 149 7.36 -2.12 -3.81
CA THR A 149 6.40 -3.14 -4.20
C THR A 149 6.97 -4.18 -5.18
N MET A 150 8.09 -3.91 -5.87
CA MET A 150 8.56 -4.78 -6.97
C MET A 150 10.01 -5.26 -6.91
N SER A 151 10.90 -4.62 -6.17
CA SER A 151 12.34 -4.96 -6.24
C SER A 151 13.00 -5.14 -4.89
N GLY A 152 12.60 -6.14 -4.09
CA GLY A 152 13.44 -6.62 -2.96
C GLY A 152 13.99 -5.56 -1.96
N GLY A 153 13.66 -4.30 -2.13
CA GLY A 153 14.10 -3.19 -1.30
C GLY A 153 13.51 -3.15 0.12
N TRP A 154 12.59 -4.05 0.40
CA TRP A 154 11.99 -4.23 1.72
C TRP A 154 13.01 -4.55 2.82
N PHE A 155 14.14 -5.17 2.47
CA PHE A 155 15.19 -5.55 3.43
C PHE A 155 16.03 -4.37 3.95
N ARG A 156 15.98 -3.22 3.31
CA ARG A 156 16.80 -2.06 3.70
C ARG A 156 16.19 -1.24 4.85
N TRP A 157 14.92 -1.45 5.15
CA TRP A 157 14.15 -0.67 6.14
C TRP A 157 14.03 -1.32 7.52
N TRP A 158 14.46 -2.58 7.65
CA TRP A 158 14.46 -3.32 8.92
C TRP A 158 15.78 -3.20 9.70
N VAL A 159 16.58 -2.19 9.45
CA VAL A 159 17.73 -1.91 10.33
C VAL A 159 17.22 -0.99 11.45
N PRO A 160 17.17 -1.47 12.71
CA PRO A 160 16.79 -0.62 13.84
C PRO A 160 17.81 0.49 14.00
N TRP A 161 17.33 1.70 14.15
CA TRP A 161 18.08 2.88 14.58
C TRP A 161 18.44 2.75 16.05
#